data_7551623541395391cfc34dc6f7964b37
#
_entry.id   7551623541395391cfc34dc6f7964b37
#
_cell.length_a   1.000
_cell.length_b   1.000
_cell.length_c   1.000
_cell.angle_alpha   90.00
_cell.angle_beta   90.00
_cell.angle_gamma   90.00
#
_symmetry.space_group_name_H-M   'P 1'
#
loop_
_entity.id
_entity.type
_entity.pdbx_description
1 polymer ?
#
loop_
_entity_poly.entity_id
_entity_poly.type
_entity_poly.pdbx_seq_one_letter_code
_entity_poly.pdbx_strand_id
1 'polypeptide(L)'
;MPLVGVIGTFAPRFYKSSILQLHGYKATAMTPLELYRKDLERDDFSYDPAQEMAVKHLQRLFDDLVEQWQANQSRSSFSKMISGIGKNKAKRPVQGIYFWGGVGRGKTYLVDTFYDALPFKRKMRTHFHRFMQRVHSDLTKLEGTKNPLVAIADQIAEEAVVICFDEFFVVDIGDAMILGGLMQELFARGVTLVSTSNIIPDGLYENGLQRERFIPAIKLLNQYTDVINVDSGVDYRLRTLEQAELYHYPLDDSAEASLQKSFDSLVPDVAHIERNVDVEVLGRKIPAKALCDDIAWFEFEALCDGPRSQNDYIELGKLFHAVIISNVPKMGISNDDLGRRYINLIDEFYDRGVKVIMSADAPIPDIYTGGKLDFPFQRTTSRMLEMQSHDYLAREHKA
;
A
#
# COMPACT_ATOMS: atom_id res chain seq x y z
N MET A 1 -19.15 -57.33 -33.54
CA MET A 1 -18.67 -56.09 -34.15
C MET A 1 -18.82 -55.02 -33.11
N PRO A 2 -17.75 -54.53 -32.47
CA PRO A 2 -17.82 -53.45 -31.51
C PRO A 2 -17.40 -52.12 -32.18
N LEU A 3 -18.14 -51.09 -31.87
CA LEU A 3 -17.89 -49.68 -32.21
C LEU A 3 -16.75 -49.15 -31.32
N VAL A 4 -15.70 -48.69 -31.99
CA VAL A 4 -14.53 -48.02 -31.36
C VAL A 4 -14.86 -46.57 -31.17
N GLY A 5 -14.92 -46.15 -29.92
CA GLY A 5 -15.00 -44.72 -29.54
C GLY A 5 -13.58 -44.10 -29.57
N VAL A 6 -13.45 -43.03 -30.36
CA VAL A 6 -12.24 -42.19 -30.44
C VAL A 6 -12.15 -41.31 -29.21
N ILE A 7 -11.23 -41.59 -28.30
CA ILE A 7 -10.85 -40.73 -27.20
C ILE A 7 -9.81 -39.73 -27.74
N GLY A 8 -10.22 -38.50 -27.91
CA GLY A 8 -9.33 -37.39 -28.24
C GLY A 8 -8.44 -37.05 -27.04
N THR A 9 -7.18 -37.38 -27.11
CA THR A 9 -6.15 -36.97 -26.16
C THR A 9 -5.82 -35.48 -26.35
N PHE A 10 -6.25 -34.66 -25.40
CA PHE A 10 -5.72 -33.31 -25.27
C PHE A 10 -4.29 -33.38 -24.72
N ALA A 11 -3.31 -33.22 -25.60
CA ALA A 11 -1.93 -33.00 -25.19
C ALA A 11 -1.76 -31.58 -24.61
N PRO A 12 -1.11 -31.38 -23.46
CA PRO A 12 -0.81 -30.06 -22.96
C PRO A 12 0.21 -29.41 -23.91
N ARG A 13 -0.14 -28.22 -24.42
CA ARG A 13 0.80 -27.35 -25.13
C ARG A 13 1.92 -26.98 -24.15
N PHE A 14 3.08 -27.57 -24.36
CA PHE A 14 4.32 -27.16 -23.75
C PHE A 14 4.59 -25.70 -24.16
N TYR A 15 4.51 -24.77 -23.20
CA TYR A 15 5.05 -23.43 -23.36
C TYR A 15 6.57 -23.56 -23.49
N LYS A 16 7.06 -23.34 -24.71
CA LYS A 16 8.49 -23.14 -24.95
C LYS A 16 8.91 -21.89 -24.17
N SER A 17 9.83 -22.04 -23.22
CA SER A 17 10.59 -20.95 -22.65
C SER A 17 11.29 -20.21 -23.77
N SER A 18 10.72 -19.07 -24.15
CA SER A 18 11.34 -18.17 -25.13
C SER A 18 12.47 -17.43 -24.43
N ILE A 19 13.69 -17.93 -24.59
CA ILE A 19 14.91 -17.20 -24.28
C ILE A 19 14.94 -16.00 -25.23
N LEU A 20 14.44 -14.85 -24.74
CA LEU A 20 14.55 -13.56 -25.44
C LEU A 20 15.99 -13.05 -25.29
N GLN A 21 16.83 -13.32 -26.30
CA GLN A 21 18.09 -12.59 -26.47
C GLN A 21 17.79 -11.15 -26.86
N LEU A 22 17.75 -10.28 -25.86
CA LEU A 22 17.63 -8.82 -26.04
C LEU A 22 19.03 -8.20 -26.12
N HIS A 23 19.35 -7.55 -27.22
CA HIS A 23 20.54 -6.73 -27.37
C HIS A 23 20.49 -5.57 -26.35
N GLY A 24 21.29 -5.67 -25.29
CA GLY A 24 21.61 -4.56 -24.40
C GLY A 24 21.01 -4.59 -22.98
N TYR A 25 20.20 -5.57 -22.60
CA TYR A 25 19.77 -5.76 -21.20
C TYR A 25 20.24 -7.12 -20.68
N LYS A 26 20.95 -7.12 -19.54
CA LYS A 26 21.25 -8.36 -18.82
C LYS A 26 19.94 -8.98 -18.36
N ALA A 27 19.51 -10.01 -19.11
CA ALA A 27 18.31 -10.77 -18.81
C ALA A 27 18.60 -11.70 -17.62
N THR A 28 17.86 -11.48 -16.53
CA THR A 28 17.32 -12.53 -15.65
C THR A 28 16.34 -11.92 -14.65
N ALA A 29 15.50 -10.98 -15.07
CA ALA A 29 14.36 -10.62 -14.25
C ALA A 29 13.33 -11.76 -14.36
N MET A 30 13.03 -12.41 -13.23
CA MET A 30 11.97 -13.41 -13.13
C MET A 30 10.63 -12.73 -13.37
N THR A 31 9.70 -13.42 -13.99
CA THR A 31 8.33 -12.94 -14.18
C THR A 31 7.55 -13.02 -12.86
N PRO A 32 6.41 -12.32 -12.73
CA PRO A 32 5.59 -12.40 -11.50
C PRO A 32 5.24 -13.84 -11.12
N LEU A 33 4.91 -14.69 -12.10
CA LEU A 33 4.59 -16.10 -11.86
C LEU A 33 5.80 -16.92 -11.43
N GLU A 34 6.98 -16.64 -11.95
CA GLU A 34 8.22 -17.30 -11.54
C GLU A 34 8.64 -16.90 -10.13
N LEU A 35 8.49 -15.63 -9.77
CA LEU A 35 8.74 -15.13 -8.42
C LEU A 35 7.79 -15.80 -7.41
N TYR A 36 6.50 -15.81 -7.68
CA TYR A 36 5.50 -16.46 -6.83
C TYR A 36 5.81 -17.96 -6.61
N ARG A 37 6.20 -18.69 -7.68
CA ARG A 37 6.57 -20.10 -7.56
C ARG A 37 7.81 -20.33 -6.71
N LYS A 38 8.77 -19.42 -6.80
CA LYS A 38 9.97 -19.44 -5.96
C LYS A 38 9.62 -19.18 -4.49
N ASP A 39 8.70 -18.25 -4.23
CA ASP A 39 8.27 -17.94 -2.86
C ASP A 39 7.47 -19.11 -2.24
N LEU A 40 6.74 -19.90 -3.04
CA LEU A 40 6.08 -21.13 -2.58
C LEU A 40 7.07 -22.22 -2.12
N GLU A 41 8.36 -22.12 -2.45
CA GLU A 41 9.40 -23.04 -1.97
C GLU A 41 9.92 -22.67 -0.57
N ARG A 42 9.50 -21.52 -0.02
CA ARG A 42 9.90 -21.04 1.31
C ARG A 42 8.99 -21.64 2.38
N ASP A 43 9.56 -21.99 3.53
CA ASP A 43 8.83 -22.60 4.66
C ASP A 43 7.81 -21.62 5.31
N ASP A 44 8.04 -20.30 5.18
CA ASP A 44 7.21 -19.24 5.72
C ASP A 44 6.09 -18.78 4.78
N PHE A 45 6.03 -19.32 3.55
CA PHE A 45 5.05 -18.93 2.53
C PHE A 45 4.05 -20.06 2.26
N SER A 46 2.76 -19.74 2.33
CA SER A 46 1.69 -20.74 2.14
C SER A 46 0.93 -20.51 0.84
N TYR A 47 0.59 -21.59 0.15
CA TYR A 47 -0.24 -21.55 -1.05
C TYR A 47 -1.63 -20.98 -0.77
N ASP A 48 -2.07 -20.04 -1.60
CA ASP A 48 -3.39 -19.44 -1.58
C ASP A 48 -3.98 -19.41 -3.00
N PRO A 49 -5.14 -20.05 -3.24
CA PRO A 49 -5.76 -20.07 -4.57
C PRO A 49 -6.13 -18.68 -5.10
N ALA A 50 -6.51 -17.73 -4.23
CA ALA A 50 -6.83 -16.36 -4.64
C ALA A 50 -5.57 -15.60 -5.05
N GLN A 51 -4.46 -15.79 -4.34
CA GLN A 51 -3.17 -15.23 -4.73
C GLN A 51 -2.68 -15.82 -6.04
N GLU A 52 -2.77 -17.17 -6.23
CA GLU A 52 -2.40 -17.79 -7.50
C GLU A 52 -3.20 -17.25 -8.68
N MET A 53 -4.52 -17.05 -8.49
CA MET A 53 -5.37 -16.43 -9.51
C MET A 53 -4.90 -14.99 -9.80
N ALA A 54 -4.66 -14.20 -8.77
CA ALA A 54 -4.19 -12.82 -8.90
C ALA A 54 -2.84 -12.72 -9.64
N VAL A 55 -1.89 -13.60 -9.31
CA VAL A 55 -0.58 -13.69 -9.99
C VAL A 55 -0.72 -14.03 -11.47
N LYS A 56 -1.69 -14.89 -11.85
CA LYS A 56 -1.97 -15.17 -13.27
C LYS A 56 -2.45 -13.92 -14.03
N HIS A 57 -3.26 -13.08 -13.40
CA HIS A 57 -3.68 -11.79 -13.97
C HIS A 57 -2.50 -10.82 -14.06
N LEU A 58 -1.64 -10.77 -13.05
CA LEU A 58 -0.42 -9.95 -13.08
C LEU A 58 0.57 -10.43 -14.15
N GLN A 59 0.69 -11.74 -14.37
CA GLN A 59 1.50 -12.28 -15.46
C GLN A 59 0.99 -11.84 -16.83
N ARG A 60 -0.33 -11.88 -17.07
CA ARG A 60 -0.93 -11.35 -18.31
C ARG A 60 -0.58 -9.88 -18.49
N LEU A 61 -0.80 -9.07 -17.45
CA LEU A 61 -0.49 -7.64 -17.50
C LEU A 61 1.00 -7.35 -17.75
N PHE A 62 1.87 -8.13 -17.11
CA PHE A 62 3.32 -8.07 -17.32
C PHE A 62 3.67 -8.32 -18.78
N ASP A 63 3.15 -9.40 -19.38
CA ASP A 63 3.42 -9.77 -20.77
C ASP A 63 2.95 -8.67 -21.72
N ASP A 64 1.73 -8.16 -21.54
CA ASP A 64 1.14 -7.09 -22.36
C ASP A 64 1.95 -5.77 -22.27
N LEU A 65 2.41 -5.40 -21.06
CA LEU A 65 3.21 -4.20 -20.84
C LEU A 65 4.61 -4.31 -21.44
N VAL A 66 5.25 -5.46 -21.31
CA VAL A 66 6.59 -5.71 -21.90
C VAL A 66 6.51 -5.70 -23.41
N GLU A 67 5.50 -6.33 -24.00
CA GLU A 67 5.27 -6.30 -25.46
C GLU A 67 5.03 -4.86 -25.96
N GLN A 68 4.16 -4.10 -25.29
CA GLN A 68 3.89 -2.71 -25.63
C GLN A 68 5.15 -1.84 -25.51
N TRP A 69 5.94 -2.05 -24.45
CA TRP A 69 7.20 -1.32 -24.23
C TRP A 69 8.21 -1.58 -25.35
N GLN A 70 8.40 -2.84 -25.71
CA GLN A 70 9.30 -3.24 -26.81
C GLN A 70 8.86 -2.66 -28.17
N ALA A 71 7.56 -2.76 -28.48
CA ALA A 71 7.00 -2.18 -29.70
C ALA A 71 7.21 -0.66 -29.79
N ASN A 72 7.11 0.06 -28.66
CA ASN A 72 7.36 1.50 -28.61
C ASN A 72 8.85 1.85 -28.79
N GLN A 73 9.77 1.05 -28.27
CA GLN A 73 11.21 1.24 -28.49
C GLN A 73 11.60 1.04 -29.96
N SER A 74 11.10 -0.02 -30.57
CA SER A 74 11.35 -0.31 -32.00
C SER A 74 10.83 0.82 -32.91
N ARG A 75 9.64 1.34 -32.64
CA ARG A 75 9.06 2.47 -33.36
C ARG A 75 9.85 3.76 -33.17
N SER A 76 10.36 4.04 -31.98
CA SER A 76 11.18 5.21 -31.69
C SER A 76 12.50 5.20 -32.49
N SER A 77 13.11 4.04 -32.69
CA SER A 77 14.32 3.88 -33.51
C SER A 77 14.04 4.13 -34.98
N PHE A 78 12.90 3.66 -35.49
CA PHE A 78 12.50 3.89 -36.90
C PHE A 78 12.00 5.33 -37.14
N SER A 79 11.28 5.94 -36.18
CA SER A 79 10.73 7.30 -36.33
C SER A 79 11.81 8.39 -36.34
N LYS A 80 12.96 8.18 -35.73
CA LYS A 80 14.13 9.09 -35.82
C LYS A 80 14.74 9.11 -37.22
N MET A 81 14.43 8.11 -38.05
CA MET A 81 14.93 8.01 -39.42
C MET A 81 13.98 8.65 -40.44
N ILE A 82 12.72 8.91 -40.08
CA ILE A 82 11.72 9.54 -40.96
C ILE A 82 11.08 10.71 -40.17
N SER A 83 11.79 11.84 -40.16
CA SER A 83 11.27 13.09 -39.59
C SER A 83 10.22 13.69 -40.53
N GLY A 84 8.97 13.64 -40.10
CA GLY A 84 7.90 14.40 -40.74
C GLY A 84 6.55 13.70 -40.63
N ILE A 85 5.66 14.29 -39.85
CA ILE A 85 4.21 14.08 -39.85
C ILE A 85 3.73 12.75 -39.31
N GLY A 86 3.43 12.74 -38.05
CA GLY A 86 2.63 11.70 -37.39
C GLY A 86 1.87 12.26 -36.19
N LYS A 87 0.60 12.66 -36.39
CA LYS A 87 -0.33 13.01 -35.33
C LYS A 87 -0.24 11.96 -34.22
N ASN A 88 -0.06 12.40 -32.98
CA ASN A 88 -0.18 11.57 -31.75
C ASN A 88 -1.50 10.77 -31.81
N LYS A 89 -1.43 9.51 -32.24
CA LYS A 89 -2.53 8.58 -32.00
C LYS A 89 -2.60 8.43 -30.48
N ALA A 90 -3.77 8.71 -29.92
CA ALA A 90 -4.03 8.45 -28.50
C ALA A 90 -3.55 7.04 -28.17
N LYS A 91 -2.57 6.93 -27.29
CA LYS A 91 -2.07 5.63 -26.82
C LYS A 91 -3.14 5.06 -25.91
N ARG A 92 -3.68 3.89 -26.25
CA ARG A 92 -4.56 3.19 -25.32
C ARG A 92 -3.70 2.56 -24.21
N PRO A 93 -4.07 2.70 -22.93
CA PRO A 93 -3.40 1.97 -21.87
C PRO A 93 -3.62 0.46 -22.05
N VAL A 94 -2.70 -0.33 -21.54
CA VAL A 94 -2.96 -1.76 -21.30
C VAL A 94 -4.04 -1.87 -20.24
N GLN A 95 -4.91 -2.89 -20.35
CA GLN A 95 -5.93 -3.16 -19.34
C GLN A 95 -5.25 -3.47 -18.00
N GLY A 96 -5.39 -2.57 -17.05
CA GLY A 96 -4.78 -2.64 -15.72
C GLY A 96 -5.49 -3.62 -14.79
N ILE A 97 -5.21 -3.52 -13.50
CA ILE A 97 -5.81 -4.38 -12.48
C ILE A 97 -6.19 -3.54 -11.26
N TYR A 98 -7.38 -3.82 -10.72
CA TYR A 98 -7.85 -3.30 -9.45
C TYR A 98 -8.12 -4.49 -8.52
N PHE A 99 -7.19 -4.73 -7.59
CA PHE A 99 -7.36 -5.74 -6.55
C PHE A 99 -8.17 -5.19 -5.39
N TRP A 100 -9.22 -5.91 -4.99
CA TRP A 100 -9.98 -5.54 -3.81
C TRP A 100 -10.24 -6.76 -2.92
N GLY A 101 -10.52 -6.51 -1.64
CA GLY A 101 -10.75 -7.55 -0.64
C GLY A 101 -10.29 -7.09 0.74
N GLY A 102 -10.55 -7.85 1.77
CA GLY A 102 -10.21 -7.55 3.16
C GLY A 102 -8.71 -7.30 3.39
N VAL A 103 -8.38 -6.75 4.54
CA VAL A 103 -6.99 -6.49 4.98
C VAL A 103 -6.26 -7.84 5.15
N GLY A 104 -4.93 -7.84 5.00
CA GLY A 104 -4.11 -9.04 5.26
C GLY A 104 -4.17 -10.13 4.19
N ARG A 105 -4.71 -9.84 3.00
CA ARG A 105 -4.88 -10.83 1.89
C ARG A 105 -3.66 -10.91 0.97
N GLY A 106 -2.56 -10.26 1.31
CA GLY A 106 -1.35 -10.26 0.50
C GLY A 106 -1.42 -9.38 -0.75
N LYS A 107 -2.34 -8.38 -0.80
CA LYS A 107 -2.46 -7.45 -1.93
C LYS A 107 -1.16 -6.70 -2.20
N THR A 108 -0.49 -6.23 -1.15
CA THR A 108 0.79 -5.53 -1.21
C THR A 108 1.86 -6.42 -1.85
N TYR A 109 2.02 -7.67 -1.35
CA TYR A 109 2.94 -8.66 -1.91
C TYR A 109 2.70 -8.90 -3.41
N LEU A 110 1.44 -9.00 -3.83
CA LEU A 110 1.10 -9.20 -5.25
C LEU A 110 1.57 -8.04 -6.12
N VAL A 111 1.38 -6.79 -5.65
CA VAL A 111 1.81 -5.59 -6.37
C VAL A 111 3.34 -5.45 -6.36
N ASP A 112 4.01 -5.80 -5.24
CA ASP A 112 5.48 -5.83 -5.14
C ASP A 112 6.08 -6.77 -6.16
N THR A 113 5.64 -8.03 -6.14
CA THR A 113 6.11 -9.06 -7.05
C THR A 113 5.96 -8.64 -8.52
N PHE A 114 4.84 -7.99 -8.85
CA PHE A 114 4.61 -7.45 -10.20
C PHE A 114 5.53 -6.28 -10.51
N TYR A 115 5.59 -5.29 -9.61
CA TYR A 115 6.35 -4.06 -9.82
C TYR A 115 7.84 -4.36 -10.01
N ASP A 116 8.40 -5.24 -9.18
CA ASP A 116 9.82 -5.60 -9.25
C ASP A 116 10.17 -6.38 -10.50
N ALA A 117 9.27 -7.25 -10.96
CA ALA A 117 9.46 -8.02 -12.20
C ALA A 117 9.56 -7.13 -13.46
N LEU A 118 8.94 -5.95 -13.48
CA LEU A 118 8.91 -5.08 -14.66
C LEU A 118 10.32 -4.62 -15.07
N PRO A 119 10.77 -4.90 -16.32
CA PRO A 119 12.15 -4.69 -16.75
C PRO A 119 12.49 -3.24 -17.14
N PHE A 120 11.60 -2.29 -16.96
CA PHE A 120 11.78 -0.90 -17.35
C PHE A 120 11.67 0.06 -16.15
N LYS A 121 12.34 1.22 -16.28
CA LYS A 121 12.42 2.22 -15.19
C LYS A 121 11.21 3.14 -15.11
N ARG A 122 10.44 3.29 -16.22
CA ARG A 122 9.25 4.14 -16.26
C ARG A 122 8.06 3.45 -15.60
N LYS A 123 8.17 3.22 -14.32
CA LYS A 123 7.16 2.63 -13.45
C LYS A 123 7.13 3.42 -12.15
N MET A 124 5.95 3.62 -11.58
CA MET A 124 5.75 4.35 -10.33
C MET A 124 4.99 3.45 -9.35
N ARG A 125 5.41 3.42 -8.10
CA ARG A 125 4.66 2.85 -6.99
C ARG A 125 4.57 3.87 -5.87
N THR A 126 3.40 4.04 -5.32
CA THR A 126 3.14 5.00 -4.25
C THR A 126 1.81 4.68 -3.56
N HIS A 127 1.67 5.01 -2.30
CA HIS A 127 0.38 5.06 -1.65
C HIS A 127 -0.50 6.13 -2.32
N PHE A 128 -1.78 5.81 -2.49
CA PHE A 128 -2.72 6.73 -3.14
C PHE A 128 -2.77 8.11 -2.47
N HIS A 129 -2.76 8.15 -1.13
CA HIS A 129 -2.76 9.39 -0.38
C HIS A 129 -1.52 10.27 -0.68
N ARG A 130 -0.32 9.69 -0.69
CA ARG A 130 0.93 10.43 -1.04
C ARG A 130 0.89 10.95 -2.48
N PHE A 131 0.33 10.18 -3.39
CA PHE A 131 0.14 10.62 -4.77
C PHE A 131 -0.80 11.83 -4.85
N MET A 132 -1.92 11.83 -4.12
CA MET A 132 -2.85 12.97 -4.09
C MET A 132 -2.24 14.20 -3.45
N GLN A 133 -1.43 14.05 -2.38
CA GLN A 133 -0.66 15.16 -1.81
C GLN A 133 0.27 15.80 -2.84
N ARG A 134 0.99 14.98 -3.63
CA ARG A 134 1.82 15.48 -4.74
C ARG A 134 0.97 16.24 -5.76
N VAL A 135 -0.16 15.68 -6.19
CA VAL A 135 -1.07 16.32 -7.15
C VAL A 135 -1.57 17.67 -6.66
N HIS A 136 -1.98 17.78 -5.38
CA HIS A 136 -2.38 19.05 -4.79
C HIS A 136 -1.23 20.07 -4.75
N SER A 137 -0.02 19.64 -4.38
CA SER A 137 1.17 20.49 -4.40
C SER A 137 1.46 21.01 -5.83
N ASP A 138 1.36 20.16 -6.82
CA ASP A 138 1.62 20.52 -8.21
C ASP A 138 0.51 21.42 -8.79
N LEU A 139 -0.76 21.22 -8.39
CA LEU A 139 -1.86 22.14 -8.70
C LEU A 139 -1.60 23.55 -8.16
N THR A 140 -1.12 23.64 -6.92
CA THR A 140 -0.77 24.94 -6.30
C THR A 140 0.35 25.63 -7.07
N LYS A 141 1.38 24.91 -7.51
CA LYS A 141 2.49 25.47 -8.32
C LYS A 141 2.03 25.93 -9.70
N LEU A 142 0.98 25.33 -10.24
CA LEU A 142 0.41 25.63 -11.56
C LEU A 142 -0.80 26.55 -11.49
N GLU A 143 -1.00 27.26 -10.37
CA GLU A 143 -2.06 28.25 -10.21
C GLU A 143 -1.99 29.31 -11.33
N GLY A 144 -3.12 29.61 -11.96
CA GLY A 144 -3.20 30.49 -13.13
C GLY A 144 -2.89 29.83 -14.49
N THR A 145 -2.47 28.58 -14.52
CA THR A 145 -2.26 27.82 -15.75
C THR A 145 -3.60 27.32 -16.32
N LYS A 146 -3.76 27.41 -17.63
CA LYS A 146 -4.93 26.83 -18.31
C LYS A 146 -4.82 25.29 -18.30
N ASN A 147 -5.83 24.61 -17.73
CA ASN A 147 -5.90 23.15 -17.62
C ASN A 147 -4.70 22.52 -16.87
N PRO A 148 -4.50 22.82 -15.58
CA PRO A 148 -3.34 22.33 -14.84
C PRO A 148 -3.28 20.79 -14.73
N LEU A 149 -4.43 20.10 -14.70
CA LEU A 149 -4.48 18.63 -14.67
C LEU A 149 -3.87 17.99 -15.94
N VAL A 150 -4.00 18.64 -17.09
CA VAL A 150 -3.35 18.19 -18.35
C VAL A 150 -1.83 18.23 -18.20
N ALA A 151 -1.29 19.33 -17.66
CA ALA A 151 0.16 19.49 -17.45
C ALA A 151 0.69 18.47 -16.44
N ILE A 152 -0.04 18.24 -15.33
CA ILE A 152 0.32 17.23 -14.33
C ILE A 152 0.30 15.83 -14.94
N ALA A 153 -0.73 15.49 -15.72
CA ALA A 153 -0.82 14.20 -16.39
C ALA A 153 0.28 14.00 -17.44
N ASP A 154 0.70 15.06 -18.16
CA ASP A 154 1.85 15.00 -19.07
C ASP A 154 3.12 14.64 -18.28
N GLN A 155 3.38 15.32 -17.18
CA GLN A 155 4.54 15.11 -16.33
C GLN A 155 4.59 13.69 -15.76
N ILE A 156 3.46 13.21 -15.20
CA ILE A 156 3.35 11.85 -14.65
C ILE A 156 3.53 10.81 -15.77
N ALA A 157 2.96 11.02 -16.95
CA ALA A 157 3.09 10.10 -18.09
C ALA A 157 4.52 10.06 -18.67
N GLU A 158 5.33 11.10 -18.48
CA GLU A 158 6.76 11.06 -18.78
C GLU A 158 7.54 10.20 -17.78
N GLU A 159 7.16 10.25 -16.50
CA GLU A 159 7.79 9.49 -15.43
C GLU A 159 7.43 8.00 -15.48
N ALA A 160 6.16 7.67 -15.75
CA ALA A 160 5.65 6.32 -15.66
C ALA A 160 4.71 5.93 -16.80
N VAL A 161 4.82 4.68 -17.26
CA VAL A 161 3.85 4.04 -18.18
C VAL A 161 2.88 3.13 -17.41
N VAL A 162 3.23 2.78 -16.19
CA VAL A 162 2.39 2.06 -15.23
C VAL A 162 2.53 2.69 -13.85
N ILE A 163 1.40 2.86 -13.18
CA ILE A 163 1.33 3.36 -11.81
C ILE A 163 0.69 2.27 -10.95
N CYS A 164 1.36 1.93 -9.86
CA CYS A 164 0.86 1.03 -8.83
C CYS A 164 0.46 1.87 -7.62
N PHE A 165 -0.82 1.87 -7.27
CA PHE A 165 -1.33 2.48 -6.05
C PHE A 165 -1.56 1.44 -4.99
N ASP A 166 -0.95 1.66 -3.83
CA ASP A 166 -1.34 0.97 -2.62
C ASP A 166 -2.46 1.75 -1.93
N GLU A 167 -3.40 1.00 -1.35
CA GLU A 167 -4.53 1.53 -0.58
C GLU A 167 -5.32 2.62 -1.30
N PHE A 168 -5.85 2.28 -2.47
CA PHE A 168 -6.71 3.20 -3.22
C PHE A 168 -8.02 3.46 -2.46
N PHE A 169 -8.11 4.65 -1.86
CA PHE A 169 -9.20 5.02 -0.99
C PHE A 169 -9.48 6.53 -1.09
N VAL A 170 -10.74 6.92 -1.23
CA VAL A 170 -11.13 8.32 -1.43
C VAL A 170 -12.12 8.75 -0.34
N VAL A 171 -11.72 9.70 0.51
CA VAL A 171 -12.56 10.28 1.57
C VAL A 171 -12.74 11.78 1.43
N ASP A 172 -11.73 12.46 0.88
CA ASP A 172 -11.73 13.91 0.75
C ASP A 172 -12.46 14.35 -0.53
N ILE A 173 -13.25 15.42 -0.40
CA ILE A 173 -13.99 15.98 -1.54
C ILE A 173 -13.05 16.60 -2.59
N GLY A 174 -11.91 17.17 -2.17
CA GLY A 174 -10.91 17.73 -3.07
C GLY A 174 -10.33 16.66 -3.97
N ASP A 175 -9.96 15.51 -3.40
CA ASP A 175 -9.46 14.34 -4.13
C ASP A 175 -10.53 13.81 -5.09
N ALA A 176 -11.77 13.64 -4.61
CA ALA A 176 -12.88 13.15 -5.42
C ALA A 176 -13.15 14.02 -6.66
N MET A 177 -13.05 15.36 -6.51
CA MET A 177 -13.28 16.31 -7.62
C MET A 177 -12.17 16.31 -8.67
N ILE A 178 -10.93 16.09 -8.26
CA ILE A 178 -9.75 16.12 -9.13
C ILE A 178 -9.57 14.79 -9.86
N LEU A 179 -9.81 13.69 -9.15
CA LEU A 179 -9.41 12.35 -9.56
C LEU A 179 -10.00 11.92 -10.90
N GLY A 180 -11.28 12.23 -11.14
CA GLY A 180 -11.94 11.88 -12.41
C GLY A 180 -11.26 12.51 -13.62
N GLY A 181 -10.95 13.81 -13.54
CA GLY A 181 -10.24 14.53 -14.60
C GLY A 181 -8.79 14.04 -14.79
N LEU A 182 -8.08 13.83 -13.68
CA LEU A 182 -6.71 13.35 -13.70
C LEU A 182 -6.61 11.94 -14.31
N MET A 183 -7.46 11.01 -13.90
CA MET A 183 -7.50 9.66 -14.45
C MET A 183 -7.81 9.64 -15.94
N GLN A 184 -8.77 10.46 -16.39
CA GLN A 184 -9.07 10.60 -17.80
C GLN A 184 -7.84 11.01 -18.61
N GLU A 185 -7.09 11.99 -18.12
CA GLU A 185 -5.88 12.49 -18.78
C GLU A 185 -4.74 11.46 -18.74
N LEU A 186 -4.56 10.71 -17.65
CA LEU A 186 -3.56 9.65 -17.56
C LEU A 186 -3.85 8.50 -18.52
N PHE A 187 -5.10 8.02 -18.57
CA PHE A 187 -5.49 6.94 -19.49
C PHE A 187 -5.41 7.38 -20.96
N ALA A 188 -5.75 8.64 -21.27
CA ALA A 188 -5.57 9.19 -22.61
C ALA A 188 -4.09 9.21 -23.07
N ARG A 189 -3.14 9.25 -22.14
CA ARG A 189 -1.70 9.17 -22.39
C ARG A 189 -1.16 7.75 -22.40
N GLY A 190 -2.02 6.77 -22.17
CA GLY A 190 -1.65 5.35 -22.18
C GLY A 190 -0.97 4.88 -20.90
N VAL A 191 -1.18 5.57 -19.77
CA VAL A 191 -0.73 5.14 -18.47
C VAL A 191 -1.63 4.01 -17.98
N THR A 192 -1.04 2.88 -17.59
CA THR A 192 -1.73 1.73 -17.05
C THR A 192 -1.82 1.85 -15.53
N LEU A 193 -2.94 1.41 -14.95
CA LEU A 193 -3.17 1.45 -13.51
C LEU A 193 -3.18 0.04 -12.91
N VAL A 194 -2.43 -0.16 -11.85
CA VAL A 194 -2.59 -1.26 -10.91
C VAL A 194 -2.92 -0.66 -9.55
N SER A 195 -3.92 -1.17 -8.87
CA SER A 195 -4.26 -0.64 -7.55
C SER A 195 -4.75 -1.73 -6.60
N THR A 196 -4.47 -1.53 -5.31
CA THR A 196 -5.05 -2.30 -4.23
C THR A 196 -6.05 -1.46 -3.45
N SER A 197 -7.13 -2.08 -2.98
CA SER A 197 -8.14 -1.43 -2.15
C SER A 197 -8.84 -2.45 -1.26
N ASN A 198 -9.46 -1.98 -0.20
CA ASN A 198 -10.39 -2.80 0.59
C ASN A 198 -11.81 -2.72 0.05
N ILE A 199 -12.07 -1.78 -0.87
CA ILE A 199 -13.40 -1.43 -1.37
C ILE A 199 -13.44 -1.67 -2.89
N ILE A 200 -14.52 -2.28 -3.38
CA ILE A 200 -14.79 -2.38 -4.81
C ILE A 200 -14.97 -0.98 -5.43
N PRO A 201 -14.59 -0.73 -6.71
CA PRO A 201 -14.70 0.61 -7.30
C PRO A 201 -16.07 1.27 -7.13
N ASP A 202 -17.17 0.51 -7.24
CA ASP A 202 -18.53 1.04 -7.12
C ASP A 202 -18.87 1.49 -5.68
N GLY A 203 -18.17 0.98 -4.66
CA GLY A 203 -18.30 1.37 -3.26
C GLY A 203 -17.42 2.56 -2.85
N LEU A 204 -16.50 3.00 -3.71
CA LEU A 204 -15.62 4.13 -3.40
C LEU A 204 -16.44 5.42 -3.19
N TYR A 205 -16.07 6.16 -2.14
CA TYR A 205 -16.69 7.45 -1.81
C TYR A 205 -18.22 7.37 -1.66
N GLU A 206 -18.76 6.24 -1.16
CA GLU A 206 -20.19 5.92 -1.18
C GLU A 206 -21.07 6.99 -0.51
N ASN A 207 -20.67 7.49 0.66
CA ASN A 207 -21.37 8.53 1.41
C ASN A 207 -20.75 9.92 1.23
N GLY A 208 -19.92 10.10 0.21
CA GLY A 208 -19.18 11.33 0.00
C GLY A 208 -20.06 12.47 -0.54
N LEU A 209 -19.72 13.70 -0.13
CA LEU A 209 -20.39 14.91 -0.60
C LEU A 209 -20.20 15.09 -2.11
N GLN A 210 -21.30 15.32 -2.86
CA GLN A 210 -21.29 15.44 -4.32
C GLN A 210 -20.74 14.19 -5.05
N ARG A 211 -21.02 13.00 -4.53
CA ARG A 211 -20.56 11.70 -5.10
C ARG A 211 -20.80 11.57 -6.61
N GLU A 212 -21.85 12.18 -7.15
CA GLU A 212 -22.14 12.18 -8.59
C GLU A 212 -20.98 12.68 -9.44
N ARG A 213 -20.17 13.61 -8.92
CA ARG A 213 -18.97 14.11 -9.62
C ARG A 213 -17.80 13.14 -9.59
N PHE A 214 -17.81 12.18 -8.67
CA PHE A 214 -16.83 11.12 -8.57
C PHE A 214 -17.17 9.89 -9.42
N ILE A 215 -18.45 9.68 -9.76
CA ILE A 215 -18.89 8.55 -10.61
C ILE A 215 -18.11 8.43 -11.93
N PRO A 216 -17.71 9.50 -12.62
CA PRO A 216 -16.85 9.38 -13.80
C PRO A 216 -15.50 8.67 -13.51
N ALA A 217 -14.87 8.90 -12.34
CA ALA A 217 -13.66 8.20 -11.93
C ALA A 217 -13.92 6.69 -11.74
N ILE A 218 -15.02 6.32 -11.08
CA ILE A 218 -15.44 4.92 -10.92
C ILE A 218 -15.62 4.24 -12.28
N LYS A 219 -16.27 4.92 -13.23
CA LYS A 219 -16.45 4.39 -14.59
C LYS A 219 -15.14 4.16 -15.31
N LEU A 220 -14.17 5.06 -15.14
CA LEU A 220 -12.84 4.92 -15.71
C LEU A 220 -12.08 3.75 -15.08
N LEU A 221 -12.16 3.56 -13.76
CA LEU A 221 -11.58 2.40 -13.09
C LEU A 221 -12.15 1.10 -13.67
N ASN A 222 -13.48 0.96 -13.70
CA ASN A 222 -14.15 -0.23 -14.25
C ASN A 222 -13.84 -0.45 -15.75
N GLN A 223 -13.58 0.62 -16.51
CA GLN A 223 -13.29 0.54 -17.95
C GLN A 223 -11.85 0.12 -18.24
N TYR A 224 -10.89 0.59 -17.43
CA TYR A 224 -9.45 0.46 -17.73
C TYR A 224 -8.73 -0.50 -16.80
N THR A 225 -9.45 -1.13 -15.86
CA THR A 225 -8.88 -2.18 -15.00
C THR A 225 -9.78 -3.42 -14.95
N ASP A 226 -9.16 -4.58 -14.78
CA ASP A 226 -9.87 -5.80 -14.38
C ASP A 226 -10.04 -5.75 -12.86
N VAL A 227 -11.30 -5.73 -12.41
CA VAL A 227 -11.63 -5.66 -10.98
C VAL A 227 -11.67 -7.08 -10.40
N ILE A 228 -10.70 -7.40 -9.56
CA ILE A 228 -10.45 -8.76 -9.06
C ILE A 228 -10.58 -8.77 -7.53
N ASN A 229 -11.43 -9.66 -7.03
CA ASN A 229 -11.49 -9.96 -5.61
C ASN A 229 -10.37 -10.94 -5.23
N VAL A 230 -9.54 -10.55 -4.27
CA VAL A 230 -8.45 -11.40 -3.75
C VAL A 230 -8.74 -11.89 -2.33
N ASP A 231 -10.00 -11.94 -1.93
CA ASP A 231 -10.40 -12.41 -0.62
C ASP A 231 -10.50 -13.94 -0.59
N SER A 232 -9.49 -14.57 0.02
CA SER A 232 -9.46 -16.02 0.25
C SER A 232 -10.07 -16.44 1.59
N GLY A 233 -10.51 -15.47 2.41
CA GLY A 233 -10.95 -15.72 3.78
C GLY A 233 -9.81 -15.89 4.78
N VAL A 234 -8.54 -15.91 4.37
CA VAL A 234 -7.36 -16.03 5.26
C VAL A 234 -6.71 -14.66 5.44
N ASP A 235 -6.67 -14.15 6.67
CA ASP A 235 -5.95 -12.93 7.03
C ASP A 235 -4.55 -13.27 7.57
N TYR A 236 -3.55 -13.13 6.72
CA TYR A 236 -2.16 -13.43 7.08
C TYR A 236 -1.58 -12.44 8.10
N ARG A 237 -1.95 -11.15 8.03
CA ARG A 237 -1.49 -10.13 8.99
C ARG A 237 -2.11 -10.37 10.35
N LEU A 238 -3.41 -10.68 10.41
CA LEU A 238 -4.09 -11.04 11.65
C LEU A 238 -3.40 -12.22 12.34
N ARG A 239 -3.13 -13.29 11.58
CA ARG A 239 -2.43 -14.46 12.11
C ARG A 239 -1.04 -14.13 12.66
N THR A 240 -0.30 -13.25 12.00
CA THR A 240 1.01 -12.78 12.47
C THR A 240 0.88 -11.97 13.77
N LEU A 241 -0.09 -11.05 13.83
CA LEU A 241 -0.35 -10.23 15.01
C LEU A 241 -0.81 -11.06 16.21
N GLU A 242 -1.60 -12.12 16.00
CA GLU A 242 -2.02 -13.05 17.05
C GLU A 242 -0.86 -13.85 17.66
N GLN A 243 0.21 -14.05 16.90
CA GLN A 243 1.41 -14.74 17.35
C GLN A 243 2.47 -13.79 17.93
N ALA A 244 2.32 -12.48 17.71
CA ALA A 244 3.24 -11.47 18.21
C ALA A 244 3.00 -11.15 19.68
N GLU A 245 4.05 -10.79 20.40
CA GLU A 245 3.95 -10.16 21.71
C GLU A 245 3.59 -8.68 21.52
N LEU A 246 2.31 -8.34 21.67
CA LEU A 246 1.82 -6.98 21.38
C LEU A 246 2.21 -5.95 22.44
N TYR A 247 2.54 -6.39 23.65
CA TYR A 247 2.93 -5.53 24.77
C TYR A 247 4.03 -6.19 25.60
N HIS A 248 5.24 -5.69 25.45
CA HIS A 248 6.40 -6.17 26.18
C HIS A 248 6.69 -5.30 27.42
N TYR A 249 6.86 -5.90 28.58
CA TYR A 249 7.31 -5.23 29.81
C TYR A 249 7.99 -6.23 30.76
N PRO A 250 8.92 -5.79 31.64
CA PRO A 250 9.48 -4.45 31.73
C PRO A 250 10.40 -4.12 30.56
N LEU A 251 10.96 -2.90 30.55
CA LEU A 251 12.00 -2.52 29.60
C LEU A 251 13.30 -3.21 30.02
N ASP A 252 13.58 -4.37 29.46
CA ASP A 252 14.78 -5.16 29.68
C ASP A 252 15.59 -5.34 28.38
N ASP A 253 16.69 -6.08 28.45
CA ASP A 253 17.56 -6.31 27.28
C ASP A 253 16.87 -7.05 26.13
N SER A 254 15.72 -7.70 26.37
CA SER A 254 14.94 -8.42 25.35
C SER A 254 13.87 -7.57 24.67
N ALA A 255 13.54 -6.40 25.24
CA ALA A 255 12.47 -5.54 24.75
C ALA A 255 12.67 -5.13 23.28
N GLU A 256 13.85 -4.65 22.94
CA GLU A 256 14.17 -4.23 21.56
C GLU A 256 14.14 -5.43 20.59
N ALA A 257 14.65 -6.58 21.01
CA ALA A 257 14.67 -7.80 20.21
C ALA A 257 13.24 -8.33 19.95
N SER A 258 12.32 -8.23 20.94
CA SER A 258 10.91 -8.59 20.79
C SER A 258 10.23 -7.68 19.76
N LEU A 259 10.43 -6.36 19.85
CA LEU A 259 9.88 -5.41 18.88
C LEU A 259 10.46 -5.61 17.47
N GLN A 260 11.78 -5.87 17.35
CA GLN A 260 12.40 -6.15 16.05
C GLN A 260 11.82 -7.42 15.42
N LYS A 261 11.65 -8.48 16.19
CA LYS A 261 11.01 -9.72 15.73
C LYS A 261 9.58 -9.47 15.22
N SER A 262 8.81 -8.68 15.97
CA SER A 262 7.45 -8.30 15.57
C SER A 262 7.45 -7.47 14.30
N PHE A 263 8.34 -6.49 14.16
CA PHE A 263 8.51 -5.69 12.95
C PHE A 263 8.84 -6.57 11.75
N ASP A 264 9.87 -7.41 11.85
CA ASP A 264 10.33 -8.29 10.77
C ASP A 264 9.25 -9.29 10.32
N SER A 265 8.39 -9.74 11.26
CA SER A 265 7.30 -10.66 10.94
C SER A 265 6.09 -9.99 10.26
N LEU A 266 5.91 -8.68 10.45
CA LEU A 266 4.84 -7.90 9.82
C LEU A 266 5.22 -7.35 8.45
N VAL A 267 6.54 -7.13 8.22
CA VAL A 267 7.06 -6.56 6.99
C VAL A 267 6.95 -7.56 5.84
N PRO A 268 6.30 -7.18 4.73
CA PRO A 268 6.14 -8.07 3.57
C PRO A 268 7.46 -8.34 2.83
N ASP A 269 8.33 -7.33 2.74
CA ASP A 269 9.62 -7.41 2.05
C ASP A 269 10.70 -6.60 2.79
N VAL A 270 11.72 -7.30 3.23
CA VAL A 270 12.87 -6.72 3.95
C VAL A 270 13.64 -5.70 3.08
N ALA A 271 13.58 -5.83 1.76
CA ALA A 271 14.26 -4.91 0.83
C ALA A 271 13.67 -3.49 0.84
N HIS A 272 12.44 -3.31 1.29
CA HIS A 272 11.75 -2.02 1.34
C HIS A 272 11.82 -1.34 2.72
N ILE A 273 12.59 -1.89 3.65
CA ILE A 273 12.75 -1.27 4.97
C ILE A 273 13.65 -0.03 4.85
N GLU A 274 13.07 1.11 5.18
CA GLU A 274 13.80 2.36 5.41
C GLU A 274 14.09 2.51 6.91
N ARG A 275 15.34 2.79 7.28
CA ARG A 275 15.74 2.94 8.69
C ARG A 275 16.22 4.36 8.99
N ASN A 276 15.91 4.85 10.21
CA ASN A 276 16.29 6.18 10.70
C ASN A 276 15.87 7.30 9.74
N VAL A 277 14.60 7.29 9.37
CA VAL A 277 14.00 8.24 8.42
C VAL A 277 12.98 9.15 9.11
N ASP A 278 12.73 10.30 8.52
CA ASP A 278 11.72 11.22 9.00
C ASP A 278 10.38 10.99 8.30
N VAL A 279 9.31 10.80 9.07
CA VAL A 279 7.94 10.86 8.56
C VAL A 279 7.48 12.31 8.58
N GLU A 280 7.11 12.85 7.43
CA GLU A 280 6.57 14.19 7.34
C GLU A 280 5.05 14.18 7.60
N VAL A 281 4.62 14.86 8.66
CA VAL A 281 3.23 14.98 9.06
C VAL A 281 2.90 16.46 9.23
N LEU A 282 1.95 16.97 8.45
CA LEU A 282 1.52 18.39 8.50
C LEU A 282 2.70 19.39 8.48
N GLY A 283 3.70 19.12 7.61
CA GLY A 283 4.90 19.95 7.48
C GLY A 283 5.91 19.83 8.64
N ARG A 284 5.73 18.85 9.51
CA ARG A 284 6.64 18.55 10.63
C ARG A 284 7.25 17.17 10.46
N LYS A 285 8.51 17.03 10.88
CA LYS A 285 9.24 15.78 10.83
C LYS A 285 9.10 15.00 12.12
N ILE A 286 8.79 13.72 12.02
CA ILE A 286 8.74 12.77 13.13
C ILE A 286 9.75 11.69 12.85
N PRO A 287 10.84 11.56 13.64
CA PRO A 287 11.84 10.54 13.39
C PRO A 287 11.28 9.15 13.66
N ALA A 288 11.41 8.25 12.68
CA ALA A 288 11.08 6.85 12.77
C ALA A 288 12.34 5.99 12.76
N LYS A 289 12.37 4.96 13.61
CA LYS A 289 13.45 3.94 13.62
C LYS A 289 13.44 3.13 12.34
N ALA A 290 12.26 2.74 11.90
CA ALA A 290 12.06 1.99 10.67
C ALA A 290 10.68 2.26 10.08
N LEU A 291 10.61 2.19 8.75
CA LEU A 291 9.38 2.23 7.96
C LEU A 291 9.41 1.10 6.94
N CYS A 292 8.28 0.50 6.70
CA CYS A 292 8.04 -0.37 5.55
C CYS A 292 6.56 -0.28 5.17
N ASP A 293 6.29 0.29 4.02
CA ASP A 293 4.93 0.51 3.53
C ASP A 293 4.02 1.21 4.57
N ASP A 294 2.98 0.53 5.05
CA ASP A 294 2.02 1.00 6.04
C ASP A 294 2.37 0.60 7.50
N ILE A 295 3.63 0.21 7.74
CA ILE A 295 4.15 -0.17 9.05
C ILE A 295 5.24 0.82 9.48
N ALA A 296 5.12 1.37 10.67
CA ALA A 296 6.08 2.31 11.21
C ALA A 296 6.56 1.91 12.61
N TRP A 297 7.82 2.18 12.89
CA TRP A 297 8.42 1.99 14.21
C TRP A 297 9.00 3.29 14.74
N PHE A 298 8.47 3.74 15.88
CA PHE A 298 8.87 4.99 16.52
C PHE A 298 9.38 4.75 17.95
N GLU A 299 10.23 5.66 18.40
CA GLU A 299 10.45 5.85 19.83
C GLU A 299 9.27 6.62 20.45
N PHE A 300 8.90 6.29 21.68
CA PHE A 300 7.85 6.99 22.42
C PHE A 300 8.09 8.51 22.44
N GLU A 301 9.34 8.92 22.69
CA GLU A 301 9.73 10.32 22.74
C GLU A 301 9.43 11.05 21.41
N ALA A 302 9.63 10.40 20.28
CA ALA A 302 9.33 10.98 18.98
C ALA A 302 7.84 11.30 18.79
N LEU A 303 6.97 10.47 19.38
CA LEU A 303 5.52 10.62 19.30
C LEU A 303 4.93 11.49 20.41
N CYS A 304 5.43 11.38 21.64
CA CYS A 304 4.79 11.97 22.81
C CYS A 304 5.62 13.04 23.53
N ASP A 305 6.93 13.15 23.25
CA ASP A 305 7.75 14.24 23.82
C ASP A 305 8.01 15.31 22.75
N GLY A 306 7.57 16.55 23.04
CA GLY A 306 7.69 17.68 22.12
C GLY A 306 6.36 18.22 21.59
N PRO A 307 6.38 19.08 20.56
CA PRO A 307 5.20 19.80 20.07
C PRO A 307 4.33 18.90 19.17
N ARG A 308 3.66 17.94 19.76
CA ARG A 308 2.70 17.03 19.09
C ARG A 308 1.27 17.42 19.44
N SER A 309 0.38 17.24 18.49
CA SER A 309 -1.05 17.51 18.63
C SER A 309 -1.88 16.30 18.19
N GLN A 310 -3.15 16.29 18.54
CA GLN A 310 -4.08 15.27 18.09
C GLN A 310 -4.10 15.13 16.55
N ASN A 311 -3.97 16.23 15.80
CA ASN A 311 -3.93 16.20 14.34
C ASN A 311 -2.75 15.40 13.79
N ASP A 312 -1.60 15.38 14.49
CA ASP A 312 -0.47 14.55 14.07
C ASP A 312 -0.82 13.05 14.18
N TYR A 313 -1.54 12.66 15.24
CA TYR A 313 -1.95 11.27 15.45
C TYR A 313 -3.05 10.85 14.49
N ILE A 314 -3.94 11.76 14.11
CA ILE A 314 -4.92 11.54 13.05
C ILE A 314 -4.20 11.20 11.73
N GLU A 315 -3.20 12.00 11.34
CA GLU A 315 -2.47 11.75 10.10
C GLU A 315 -1.61 10.48 10.17
N LEU A 316 -0.92 10.23 11.29
CA LEU A 316 -0.20 8.96 11.49
C LEU A 316 -1.15 7.76 11.43
N GLY A 317 -2.34 7.88 12.05
CA GLY A 317 -3.34 6.84 12.01
C GLY A 317 -3.96 6.61 10.63
N LYS A 318 -3.90 7.57 9.71
CA LYS A 318 -4.27 7.37 8.30
C LYS A 318 -3.15 6.70 7.51
N LEU A 319 -1.90 7.04 7.82
CA LEU A 319 -0.73 6.56 7.07
C LEU A 319 -0.36 5.12 7.39
N PHE A 320 -0.57 4.68 8.64
CA PHE A 320 -0.02 3.41 9.12
C PHE A 320 -1.11 2.49 9.65
N HIS A 321 -1.16 1.29 9.08
CA HIS A 321 -1.99 0.19 9.55
C HIS A 321 -1.45 -0.40 10.87
N ALA A 322 -0.12 -0.48 11.02
CA ALA A 322 0.53 -0.98 12.21
C ALA A 322 1.64 -0.02 12.68
N VAL A 323 1.69 0.24 13.97
CA VAL A 323 2.68 1.12 14.60
C VAL A 323 3.35 0.40 15.76
N ILE A 324 4.68 0.36 15.72
CA ILE A 324 5.50 -0.15 16.81
C ILE A 324 6.03 1.04 17.61
N ILE A 325 5.93 0.99 18.94
CA ILE A 325 6.34 2.06 19.84
C ILE A 325 7.32 1.52 20.88
N SER A 326 8.57 1.98 20.83
CA SER A 326 9.59 1.61 21.82
C SER A 326 9.55 2.52 23.04
N ASN A 327 9.90 1.95 24.19
CA ASN A 327 10.30 2.67 25.38
C ASN A 327 9.20 3.57 25.98
N VAL A 328 7.97 3.08 26.06
CA VAL A 328 6.89 3.81 26.75
C VAL A 328 7.19 3.88 28.25
N PRO A 329 7.46 5.09 28.80
CA PRO A 329 7.84 5.21 30.23
C PRO A 329 6.62 5.07 31.12
N LYS A 330 6.86 4.73 32.38
CA LYS A 330 5.85 4.91 33.42
C LYS A 330 5.57 6.40 33.61
N MET A 331 4.31 6.80 33.58
CA MET A 331 3.86 8.19 33.65
C MET A 331 3.09 8.47 34.94
N GLY A 332 2.97 9.76 35.27
CA GLY A 332 2.26 10.23 36.44
C GLY A 332 2.35 11.76 36.56
N ILE A 333 2.19 12.27 37.79
CA ILE A 333 2.09 13.73 38.06
C ILE A 333 3.26 14.57 37.52
N SER A 334 4.47 13.99 37.42
CA SER A 334 5.66 14.68 36.95
C SER A 334 5.69 14.88 35.42
N ASN A 335 4.90 14.11 34.70
CA ASN A 335 4.88 14.10 33.23
C ASN A 335 3.46 13.94 32.66
N ASP A 336 2.49 14.63 33.29
CA ASP A 336 1.09 14.67 32.83
C ASP A 336 0.95 15.08 31.35
N ASP A 337 1.85 15.92 30.85
CA ASP A 337 1.83 16.36 29.46
C ASP A 337 2.14 15.21 28.47
N LEU A 338 3.06 14.32 28.83
CA LEU A 338 3.33 13.09 28.08
C LEU A 338 2.11 12.18 28.13
N GLY A 339 1.55 11.99 29.33
CA GLY A 339 0.35 11.19 29.56
C GLY A 339 -0.84 11.68 28.71
N ARG A 340 -1.04 12.98 28.58
CA ARG A 340 -2.12 13.56 27.76
C ARG A 340 -1.92 13.29 26.27
N ARG A 341 -0.68 13.44 25.76
CA ARG A 341 -0.37 13.13 24.37
C ARG A 341 -0.53 11.63 24.11
N TYR A 342 -0.11 10.78 25.05
CA TYR A 342 -0.28 9.35 24.94
C TYR A 342 -1.77 8.93 24.91
N ILE A 343 -2.63 9.54 25.75
CA ILE A 343 -4.09 9.34 25.68
C ILE A 343 -4.59 9.67 24.28
N ASN A 344 -4.22 10.84 23.74
CA ASN A 344 -4.67 11.25 22.40
C ASN A 344 -4.17 10.31 21.31
N LEU A 345 -2.92 9.84 21.39
CA LEU A 345 -2.34 8.88 20.46
C LEU A 345 -3.12 7.56 20.44
N ILE A 346 -3.35 6.98 21.64
CA ILE A 346 -4.08 5.72 21.76
C ILE A 346 -5.54 5.88 21.34
N ASP A 347 -6.19 7.00 21.67
CA ASP A 347 -7.56 7.29 21.27
C ASP A 347 -7.69 7.32 19.74
N GLU A 348 -6.81 8.04 19.04
CA GLU A 348 -6.84 8.14 17.57
C GLU A 348 -6.51 6.81 16.88
N PHE A 349 -5.51 6.10 17.39
CA PHE A 349 -5.13 4.80 16.83
C PHE A 349 -6.22 3.75 17.05
N TYR A 350 -6.85 3.73 18.23
CA TYR A 350 -7.95 2.84 18.54
C TYR A 350 -9.16 3.08 17.62
N ASP A 351 -9.56 4.34 17.44
CA ASP A 351 -10.74 4.70 16.63
C ASP A 351 -10.54 4.38 15.14
N ARG A 352 -9.27 4.36 14.67
CA ARG A 352 -8.89 4.03 13.30
C ARG A 352 -8.53 2.56 13.08
N GLY A 353 -8.53 1.74 14.13
CA GLY A 353 -8.17 0.33 14.02
C GLY A 353 -6.68 0.10 13.73
N VAL A 354 -5.80 1.04 14.09
CA VAL A 354 -4.34 0.88 13.98
C VAL A 354 -3.87 -0.20 14.94
N LYS A 355 -3.06 -1.15 14.46
CA LYS A 355 -2.49 -2.20 15.29
C LYS A 355 -1.25 -1.66 16.00
N VAL A 356 -1.22 -1.75 17.32
CA VAL A 356 -0.12 -1.19 18.12
C VAL A 356 0.62 -2.29 18.84
N ILE A 357 1.94 -2.30 18.64
CA ILE A 357 2.89 -3.16 19.36
C ILE A 357 3.82 -2.25 20.14
N MET A 358 4.05 -2.53 21.42
CA MET A 358 4.87 -1.63 22.21
C MET A 358 5.72 -2.32 23.27
N SER A 359 6.83 -1.67 23.65
CA SER A 359 7.58 -1.97 24.85
C SER A 359 7.36 -0.86 25.90
N ALA A 360 7.22 -1.23 27.16
CA ALA A 360 6.87 -0.31 28.23
C ALA A 360 7.56 -0.65 29.56
N ASP A 361 7.69 0.37 30.40
CA ASP A 361 8.33 0.27 31.72
C ASP A 361 7.45 -0.40 32.79
N ALA A 362 6.15 -0.53 32.54
CA ALA A 362 5.19 -1.10 33.45
C ALA A 362 4.07 -1.84 32.73
N PRO A 363 3.33 -2.75 33.37
CA PRO A 363 2.13 -3.34 32.79
C PRO A 363 1.06 -2.28 32.51
N ILE A 364 0.17 -2.55 31.56
CA ILE A 364 -0.84 -1.58 31.08
C ILE A 364 -1.62 -0.88 32.22
N PRO A 365 -2.09 -1.56 33.27
CA PRO A 365 -2.82 -0.90 34.35
C PRO A 365 -1.98 0.10 35.17
N ASP A 366 -0.65 -0.08 35.18
CA ASP A 366 0.28 0.68 36.00
C ASP A 366 1.13 1.69 35.22
N ILE A 367 0.89 1.81 33.92
CA ILE A 367 1.69 2.70 33.03
C ILE A 367 1.48 4.19 33.33
N TYR A 368 0.34 4.53 33.96
CA TYR A 368 0.06 5.86 34.47
C TYR A 368 -0.53 5.76 35.89
N THR A 369 0.09 6.45 36.84
CA THR A 369 -0.37 6.41 38.25
C THR A 369 -0.17 7.75 38.96
N GLY A 370 -1.15 8.13 39.82
CA GLY A 370 -1.03 9.22 40.78
C GLY A 370 -1.02 10.63 40.20
N GLY A 371 -1.39 10.82 38.91
CA GLY A 371 -1.45 12.12 38.27
C GLY A 371 -2.88 12.65 38.10
N LYS A 372 -3.01 13.81 37.45
CA LYS A 372 -4.32 14.44 37.18
C LYS A 372 -5.13 13.71 36.13
N LEU A 373 -4.51 12.79 35.41
CA LEU A 373 -5.12 12.05 34.30
C LEU A 373 -5.59 10.64 34.71
N ASP A 374 -5.58 10.27 35.99
CA ASP A 374 -5.99 8.95 36.46
C ASP A 374 -7.37 8.53 35.89
N PHE A 375 -8.34 9.45 35.92
CA PHE A 375 -9.67 9.13 35.39
C PHE A 375 -9.71 9.02 33.85
N PRO A 376 -9.21 9.98 33.07
CA PRO A 376 -9.09 9.82 31.61
C PRO A 376 -8.29 8.58 31.22
N PHE A 377 -7.25 8.24 31.96
CA PHE A 377 -6.36 7.14 31.65
C PHE A 377 -7.01 5.75 31.82
N GLN A 378 -8.05 5.63 32.67
CA GLN A 378 -8.83 4.38 32.78
C GLN A 378 -9.43 3.94 31.43
N ARG A 379 -9.92 4.90 30.63
CA ARG A 379 -10.42 4.62 29.28
C ARG A 379 -9.28 4.16 28.36
N THR A 380 -8.15 4.82 28.43
CA THR A 380 -6.96 4.45 27.65
C THR A 380 -6.47 3.06 27.99
N THR A 381 -6.40 2.71 29.28
CA THR A 381 -6.11 1.35 29.76
C THR A 381 -7.07 0.31 29.17
N SER A 382 -8.38 0.59 29.19
CA SER A 382 -9.38 -0.32 28.62
C SER A 382 -9.19 -0.49 27.11
N ARG A 383 -8.93 0.60 26.37
CA ARG A 383 -8.64 0.56 24.93
C ARG A 383 -7.37 -0.24 24.63
N MET A 384 -6.28 -0.02 25.36
CA MET A 384 -5.02 -0.77 25.19
C MET A 384 -5.21 -2.28 25.43
N LEU A 385 -5.99 -2.67 26.41
CA LEU A 385 -6.32 -4.09 26.65
C LEU A 385 -7.18 -4.65 25.50
N GLU A 386 -8.16 -3.89 25.02
CA GLU A 386 -8.99 -4.29 23.89
C GLU A 386 -8.17 -4.39 22.59
N MET A 387 -7.21 -3.49 22.38
CA MET A 387 -6.32 -3.50 21.21
C MET A 387 -5.49 -4.79 21.09
N GLN A 388 -5.36 -5.57 22.15
CA GLN A 388 -4.70 -6.88 22.14
C GLN A 388 -5.67 -8.03 21.83
N SER A 389 -6.97 -7.78 21.75
CA SER A 389 -7.97 -8.81 21.50
C SER A 389 -8.02 -9.21 20.02
N HIS A 390 -8.39 -10.48 19.75
CA HIS A 390 -8.64 -10.98 18.41
C HIS A 390 -9.63 -10.09 17.64
N ASP A 391 -10.73 -9.70 18.28
CA ASP A 391 -11.78 -8.88 17.66
C ASP A 391 -11.28 -7.51 17.24
N TYR A 392 -10.38 -6.90 18.01
CA TYR A 392 -9.76 -5.64 17.63
C TYR A 392 -8.71 -5.82 16.52
N LEU A 393 -7.88 -6.85 16.62
CA LEU A 393 -6.86 -7.15 15.61
C LEU A 393 -7.50 -7.45 14.24
N ALA A 394 -8.70 -8.03 14.24
CA ALA A 394 -9.49 -8.29 13.02
C ALA A 394 -10.22 -7.05 12.46
N ARG A 395 -10.26 -5.90 13.18
CA ARG A 395 -10.90 -4.68 12.67
C ARG A 395 -10.16 -4.13 11.46
N GLU A 396 -10.91 -3.63 10.48
CA GLU A 396 -10.33 -2.90 9.36
C GLU A 396 -9.65 -1.60 9.82
N HIS A 397 -8.52 -1.30 9.19
CA HIS A 397 -7.86 -0.01 9.32
C HIS A 397 -8.65 1.05 8.56
N LYS A 398 -8.90 2.20 9.22
CA LYS A 398 -9.61 3.35 8.63
C LYS A 398 -8.58 4.43 8.28
N ALA A 399 -7.99 4.33 7.10
CA ALA A 399 -7.05 5.31 6.57
C ALA A 399 -7.67 6.71 6.37
#